data_029f817081893593a2ae6db909dffcde
#
_entry.id   029f817081893593a2ae6db909dffcde
#
_cell.length_a   1.000
_cell.length_b   1.000
_cell.length_c   1.000
_cell.angle_alpha   90.00
_cell.angle_beta   90.00
_cell.angle_gamma   90.00
#
_symmetry.space_group_name_H-M   'P 1'
#
loop_
_entity.id
_entity.type
_entity.pdbx_description
1 polymer ?
#
loop_
_entity_poly.entity_id
_entity_poly.type
_entity_poly.pdbx_seq_one_letter_code
_entity_poly.pdbx_strand_id
1 'polypeptide(L)'
;MAQAGGPTRFRPRAVLAACWLAFFWVQSSRAILYSAMPALSAETGLDPTSVGLITGSLYAGFAVAVYVSGFLPISRRLAIAGGSVVTSLTNVAFAWSDSVPTMLAIAAIGGAGVGLYLPRGTAAIVEAFRPEQRARALGWHELAASAGLMAAPLFMGGMLLVAPWRVAVMLWSLVGLGTALVVWRWVPDAVAPAGRGGGARLALDARVLALACMGGACFAVISGFFTMLPTIVATGWGATPAAAASFAGWTRASGLGGALAGGWLADRAGRVPSLVGWYLAILAAVVGLWFLDYGAAFAVLVMVMTVAASGGATAYYALMGDTFRPAERERVFGLIAATASLIGTVVTPVTLGLVLDRISARAPLVALTGAPLLGLAGVVLYRWASPSTNSRTKSDRNIG
;
A
#
# COMPACT_ATOMS: atom_id res chain seq x y z
N MET A 1 -41.65 -6.46 -0.74
CA MET A 1 -41.60 -7.14 0.55
C MET A 1 -40.21 -6.94 1.12
N ALA A 2 -40.06 -6.03 2.07
CA ALA A 2 -38.80 -5.74 2.74
C ALA A 2 -38.55 -6.84 3.81
N GLN A 3 -37.50 -7.63 3.63
CA GLN A 3 -37.04 -8.53 4.69
C GLN A 3 -36.49 -7.69 5.84
N ALA A 4 -37.23 -7.67 6.93
CA ALA A 4 -36.77 -7.14 8.21
C ALA A 4 -35.51 -7.90 8.64
N GLY A 5 -34.36 -7.24 8.60
CA GLY A 5 -33.10 -7.77 9.12
C GLY A 5 -33.24 -8.03 10.63
N GLY A 6 -33.19 -9.29 11.02
CA GLY A 6 -33.06 -9.68 12.44
C GLY A 6 -31.83 -9.04 13.06
N PRO A 7 -31.79 -8.86 14.39
CA PRO A 7 -30.71 -8.17 15.08
C PRO A 7 -29.38 -8.87 14.79
N THR A 8 -28.44 -8.11 14.21
CA THR A 8 -27.10 -8.59 13.92
C THR A 8 -26.46 -9.10 15.23
N ARG A 9 -26.16 -10.41 15.31
CA ARG A 9 -25.53 -11.09 16.46
C ARG A 9 -24.16 -10.48 16.86
N PHE A 10 -23.65 -9.54 16.08
CA PHE A 10 -22.30 -8.97 16.24
C PHE A 10 -22.39 -7.48 16.63
N ARG A 11 -21.64 -7.13 17.69
CA ARG A 11 -21.50 -5.74 18.12
C ARG A 11 -20.65 -4.97 17.10
N PRO A 12 -21.11 -3.83 16.54
CA PRO A 12 -20.36 -3.08 15.49
C PRO A 12 -18.93 -2.74 15.89
N ARG A 13 -18.72 -2.39 17.17
CA ARG A 13 -17.38 -2.08 17.69
C ARG A 13 -16.45 -3.30 17.70
N ALA A 14 -16.97 -4.50 17.95
CA ALA A 14 -16.16 -5.73 17.91
C ALA A 14 -15.76 -6.10 16.48
N VAL A 15 -16.67 -5.91 15.50
CA VAL A 15 -16.35 -6.07 14.08
C VAL A 15 -15.27 -5.07 13.66
N LEU A 16 -15.41 -3.80 14.05
CA LEU A 16 -14.39 -2.78 13.76
C LEU A 16 -13.03 -3.14 14.35
N ALA A 17 -12.99 -3.57 15.62
CA ALA A 17 -11.74 -3.95 16.29
C ALA A 17 -11.08 -5.16 15.60
N ALA A 18 -11.87 -6.17 15.21
CA ALA A 18 -11.38 -7.33 14.49
C ALA A 18 -10.83 -6.95 13.08
N CYS A 19 -11.55 -6.10 12.36
CA CYS A 19 -11.10 -5.58 11.05
C CYS A 19 -9.89 -4.65 11.20
N TRP A 20 -9.83 -3.85 12.26
CA TRP A 20 -8.66 -3.02 12.58
C TRP A 20 -7.41 -3.87 12.78
N LEU A 21 -7.52 -4.90 13.63
CA LEU A 21 -6.40 -5.82 13.88
C LEU A 21 -6.01 -6.59 12.61
N ALA A 22 -6.98 -7.01 11.81
CA ALA A 22 -6.72 -7.67 10.54
C ALA A 22 -5.99 -6.74 9.55
N PHE A 23 -6.37 -5.46 9.46
CA PHE A 23 -5.70 -4.52 8.58
C PHE A 23 -4.32 -4.11 9.09
N PHE A 24 -4.17 -3.98 10.40
CA PHE A 24 -2.85 -3.87 11.03
C PHE A 24 -1.95 -5.05 10.64
N TRP A 25 -2.46 -6.29 10.72
CA TRP A 25 -1.73 -7.48 10.31
C TRP A 25 -1.39 -7.48 8.82
N VAL A 26 -2.34 -7.13 7.94
CA VAL A 26 -2.12 -7.02 6.48
C VAL A 26 -0.92 -6.14 6.16
N GLN A 27 -0.76 -5.04 6.86
CA GLN A 27 0.32 -4.10 6.60
C GLN A 27 1.62 -4.51 7.31
N SER A 28 1.53 -4.92 8.57
CA SER A 28 2.69 -5.24 9.39
C SER A 28 3.37 -6.55 9.00
N SER A 29 2.62 -7.54 8.51
CA SER A 29 3.18 -8.82 8.04
C SER A 29 4.10 -8.69 6.82
N ARG A 30 3.85 -7.70 5.98
CA ARG A 30 4.75 -7.36 4.88
C ARG A 30 5.92 -6.52 5.37
N ALA A 31 5.63 -5.61 6.31
CA ALA A 31 6.64 -4.71 6.86
C ALA A 31 7.71 -5.44 7.65
N ILE A 32 7.37 -6.47 8.38
CA ILE A 32 8.35 -7.27 9.12
C ILE A 32 9.35 -7.95 8.19
N LEU A 33 8.90 -8.47 7.04
CA LEU A 33 9.78 -9.14 6.08
C LEU A 33 10.77 -8.17 5.44
N TYR A 34 10.31 -7.05 4.87
CA TYR A 34 11.26 -6.13 4.24
C TYR A 34 12.23 -5.47 5.26
N SER A 35 11.81 -5.36 6.52
CA SER A 35 12.69 -4.86 7.58
C SER A 35 13.74 -5.89 8.02
N ALA A 36 13.50 -7.17 7.76
CA ALA A 36 14.47 -8.25 8.01
C ALA A 36 15.53 -8.36 6.90
N MET A 37 15.28 -7.80 5.69
CA MET A 37 16.15 -8.00 4.53
C MET A 37 17.62 -7.61 4.76
N PRO A 38 17.96 -6.49 5.45
CA PRO A 38 19.36 -6.17 5.73
C PRO A 38 20.06 -7.23 6.59
N ALA A 39 19.36 -7.81 7.57
CA ALA A 39 19.91 -8.86 8.41
C ALA A 39 20.05 -10.19 7.66
N LEU A 40 19.06 -10.53 6.83
CA LEU A 40 19.13 -11.67 5.92
C LEU A 40 20.29 -11.53 4.94
N SER A 41 20.43 -10.36 4.28
CA SER A 41 21.54 -10.10 3.34
C SER A 41 22.90 -10.19 4.00
N ALA A 42 23.04 -9.66 5.23
CA ALA A 42 24.28 -9.74 5.99
C ALA A 42 24.67 -11.20 6.35
N GLU A 43 23.69 -12.06 6.57
CA GLU A 43 23.90 -13.48 6.92
C GLU A 43 24.16 -14.35 5.69
N THR A 44 23.46 -14.14 4.60
CA THR A 44 23.43 -15.06 3.44
C THR A 44 24.17 -14.53 2.22
N GLY A 45 24.58 -13.27 2.21
CA GLY A 45 25.14 -12.61 1.02
C GLY A 45 24.10 -12.28 -0.05
N LEU A 46 22.82 -12.24 0.31
CA LEU A 46 21.74 -11.95 -0.62
C LEU A 46 21.91 -10.56 -1.22
N ASP A 47 21.95 -10.49 -2.56
CA ASP A 47 22.14 -9.24 -3.30
C ASP A 47 20.87 -8.37 -3.31
N PRO A 48 21.02 -7.04 -3.50
CA PRO A 48 19.89 -6.11 -3.54
C PRO A 48 18.86 -6.38 -4.65
N THR A 49 19.29 -6.96 -5.78
CA THR A 49 18.39 -7.38 -6.86
C THR A 49 17.42 -8.45 -6.37
N SER A 50 17.95 -9.47 -5.70
CA SER A 50 17.16 -10.55 -5.10
C SER A 50 16.20 -10.03 -4.03
N VAL A 51 16.63 -9.07 -3.19
CA VAL A 51 15.72 -8.40 -2.22
C VAL A 51 14.58 -7.68 -2.94
N GLY A 52 14.87 -6.96 -4.01
CA GLY A 52 13.86 -6.29 -4.84
C GLY A 52 12.87 -7.27 -5.46
N LEU A 53 13.35 -8.40 -5.98
CA LEU A 53 12.51 -9.48 -6.53
C LEU A 53 11.62 -10.13 -5.47
N ILE A 54 12.14 -10.44 -4.29
CA ILE A 54 11.38 -11.04 -3.19
C ILE A 54 10.26 -10.09 -2.74
N THR A 55 10.57 -8.81 -2.55
CA THR A 55 9.56 -7.82 -2.15
C THR A 55 8.55 -7.56 -3.27
N GLY A 56 8.99 -7.53 -4.53
CA GLY A 56 8.12 -7.45 -5.69
C GLY A 56 7.18 -8.65 -5.81
N SER A 57 7.68 -9.87 -5.59
CA SER A 57 6.91 -11.12 -5.59
C SER A 57 5.80 -11.12 -4.52
N LEU A 58 6.12 -10.64 -3.30
CA LEU A 58 5.14 -10.48 -2.21
C LEU A 58 3.98 -9.55 -2.62
N TYR A 59 4.30 -8.41 -3.22
CA TYR A 59 3.26 -7.48 -3.68
C TYR A 59 2.53 -7.98 -4.93
N ALA A 60 3.16 -8.74 -5.80
CA ALA A 60 2.49 -9.40 -6.92
C ALA A 60 1.44 -10.40 -6.43
N GLY A 61 1.80 -11.26 -5.47
CA GLY A 61 0.85 -12.17 -4.83
C GLY A 61 -0.31 -11.44 -4.16
N PHE A 62 -0.02 -10.34 -3.45
CA PHE A 62 -1.04 -9.47 -2.86
C PHE A 62 -2.00 -8.91 -3.92
N ALA A 63 -1.48 -8.33 -5.01
CA ALA A 63 -2.29 -7.73 -6.06
C ALA A 63 -3.19 -8.76 -6.76
N VAL A 64 -2.65 -9.93 -7.08
CA VAL A 64 -3.40 -11.05 -7.66
C VAL A 64 -4.54 -11.47 -6.72
N ALA A 65 -4.26 -11.65 -5.43
CA ALA A 65 -5.26 -12.08 -4.46
C ALA A 65 -6.34 -11.02 -4.22
N VAL A 66 -6.01 -9.73 -4.20
CA VAL A 66 -7.00 -8.64 -4.13
C VAL A 66 -7.94 -8.73 -5.33
N TYR A 67 -7.40 -8.92 -6.54
CA TYR A 67 -8.21 -9.06 -7.76
C TYR A 67 -9.11 -10.30 -7.71
N VAL A 68 -8.53 -11.48 -7.42
CA VAL A 68 -9.24 -12.76 -7.39
C VAL A 68 -10.25 -12.84 -6.23
N SER A 69 -10.00 -12.12 -5.14
CA SER A 69 -10.84 -12.11 -3.93
C SER A 69 -12.32 -11.87 -4.21
N GLY A 70 -12.65 -11.00 -5.19
CA GLY A 70 -14.03 -10.70 -5.57
C GLY A 70 -14.78 -11.85 -6.25
N PHE A 71 -14.06 -12.85 -6.78
CA PHE A 71 -14.62 -14.00 -7.51
C PHE A 71 -14.68 -15.29 -6.67
N LEU A 72 -13.96 -15.33 -5.53
CA LEU A 72 -13.90 -16.52 -4.70
C LEU A 72 -15.18 -16.70 -3.88
N PRO A 73 -15.89 -17.83 -4.03
CA PRO A 73 -17.13 -18.13 -3.30
C PRO A 73 -16.85 -18.63 -1.85
N ILE A 74 -15.92 -17.95 -1.15
CA ILE A 74 -15.57 -18.26 0.24
C ILE A 74 -16.12 -17.20 1.17
N SER A 75 -16.46 -17.62 2.40
CA SER A 75 -16.98 -16.70 3.38
C SER A 75 -15.94 -15.64 3.77
N ARG A 76 -16.43 -14.47 4.16
CA ARG A 76 -15.61 -13.34 4.60
C ARG A 76 -14.71 -13.72 5.77
N ARG A 77 -15.27 -14.44 6.75
CA ARG A 77 -14.55 -14.92 7.93
C ARG A 77 -13.41 -15.85 7.54
N LEU A 78 -13.70 -16.84 6.70
CA LEU A 78 -12.69 -17.81 6.24
C LEU A 78 -11.58 -17.13 5.43
N ALA A 79 -11.93 -16.20 4.55
CA ALA A 79 -10.96 -15.48 3.74
C ALA A 79 -9.98 -14.65 4.58
N ILE A 80 -10.50 -13.88 5.55
CA ILE A 80 -9.65 -13.01 6.39
C ILE A 80 -8.84 -13.83 7.39
N ALA A 81 -9.48 -14.74 8.13
CA ALA A 81 -8.80 -15.55 9.13
C ALA A 81 -7.82 -16.54 8.47
N GLY A 82 -8.27 -17.26 7.42
CA GLY A 82 -7.42 -18.16 6.67
C GLY A 82 -6.24 -17.47 6.00
N GLY A 83 -6.46 -16.29 5.40
CA GLY A 83 -5.41 -15.47 4.85
C GLY A 83 -4.38 -15.03 5.91
N SER A 84 -4.83 -14.68 7.11
CA SER A 84 -3.92 -14.33 8.23
C SER A 84 -3.09 -15.54 8.69
N VAL A 85 -3.69 -16.74 8.75
CA VAL A 85 -2.95 -17.97 9.07
C VAL A 85 -1.92 -18.30 7.97
N VAL A 86 -2.33 -18.27 6.70
CA VAL A 86 -1.42 -18.52 5.56
C VAL A 86 -0.23 -17.57 5.62
N THR A 87 -0.46 -16.28 5.80
CA THR A 87 0.64 -15.30 5.88
C THR A 87 1.54 -15.51 7.10
N SER A 88 0.98 -15.90 8.26
CA SER A 88 1.77 -16.23 9.44
C SER A 88 2.67 -17.43 9.19
N LEU A 89 2.13 -18.50 8.59
CA LEU A 89 2.89 -19.69 8.28
C LEU A 89 3.94 -19.45 7.21
N THR A 90 3.62 -18.68 6.18
CA THR A 90 4.60 -18.31 5.15
C THR A 90 5.71 -17.40 5.68
N ASN A 91 5.43 -16.48 6.61
CA ASN A 91 6.48 -15.71 7.27
C ASN A 91 7.43 -16.60 8.08
N VAL A 92 6.89 -17.58 8.80
CA VAL A 92 7.71 -18.58 9.50
C VAL A 92 8.51 -19.43 8.49
N ALA A 93 7.89 -19.91 7.43
CA ALA A 93 8.58 -20.68 6.39
C ALA A 93 9.67 -19.85 5.68
N PHE A 94 9.44 -18.55 5.48
CA PHE A 94 10.43 -17.64 4.93
C PHE A 94 11.68 -17.55 5.81
N ALA A 95 11.51 -17.53 7.14
CA ALA A 95 12.62 -17.50 8.09
C ALA A 95 13.53 -18.72 8.02
N TRP A 96 13.05 -19.84 7.46
CA TRP A 96 13.81 -21.09 7.28
C TRP A 96 14.15 -21.41 5.82
N SER A 97 13.92 -20.46 4.91
CA SER A 97 14.22 -20.65 3.49
C SER A 97 15.67 -20.29 3.19
N ASP A 98 16.35 -21.16 2.42
CA ASP A 98 17.77 -21.04 2.08
C ASP A 98 18.01 -20.72 0.60
N SER A 99 16.95 -20.57 -0.21
CA SER A 99 17.09 -20.30 -1.64
C SER A 99 16.20 -19.16 -2.12
N VAL A 100 16.70 -18.33 -3.03
CA VAL A 100 15.95 -17.23 -3.63
C VAL A 100 14.64 -17.68 -4.30
N PRO A 101 14.63 -18.75 -5.13
CA PRO A 101 13.38 -19.22 -5.73
C PRO A 101 12.32 -19.63 -4.69
N THR A 102 12.73 -20.27 -3.60
CA THR A 102 11.83 -20.63 -2.50
C THR A 102 11.31 -19.38 -1.78
N MET A 103 12.18 -18.41 -1.51
CA MET A 103 11.80 -17.12 -0.89
C MET A 103 10.78 -16.37 -1.76
N LEU A 104 10.97 -16.34 -3.08
CA LEU A 104 10.03 -15.73 -4.03
C LEU A 104 8.64 -16.38 -3.96
N ALA A 105 8.59 -17.70 -3.99
CA ALA A 105 7.33 -18.46 -3.94
C ALA A 105 6.61 -18.25 -2.60
N ILE A 106 7.33 -18.36 -1.48
CA ILE A 106 6.78 -18.16 -0.13
C ILE A 106 6.28 -16.72 0.03
N ALA A 107 7.03 -15.72 -0.43
CA ALA A 107 6.63 -14.32 -0.38
C ALA A 107 5.35 -14.07 -1.19
N ALA A 108 5.24 -14.61 -2.41
CA ALA A 108 4.04 -14.52 -3.23
C ALA A 108 2.81 -15.13 -2.53
N ILE A 109 2.94 -16.32 -1.95
CA ILE A 109 1.86 -17.00 -1.21
C ILE A 109 1.46 -16.18 0.02
N GLY A 110 2.43 -15.68 0.78
CA GLY A 110 2.19 -14.80 1.95
C GLY A 110 1.47 -13.50 1.56
N GLY A 111 1.90 -12.87 0.47
CA GLY A 111 1.24 -11.72 -0.10
C GLY A 111 -0.20 -12.02 -0.52
N ALA A 112 -0.44 -13.17 -1.15
CA ALA A 112 -1.78 -13.60 -1.52
C ALA A 112 -2.68 -13.80 -0.30
N GLY A 113 -2.16 -14.34 0.80
CA GLY A 113 -2.91 -14.52 2.05
C GLY A 113 -3.52 -13.20 2.54
N VAL A 114 -2.72 -12.14 2.66
CA VAL A 114 -3.22 -10.84 3.13
C VAL A 114 -4.02 -10.06 2.08
N GLY A 115 -3.85 -10.35 0.79
CA GLY A 115 -4.62 -9.74 -0.29
C GLY A 115 -6.12 -10.05 -0.23
N LEU A 116 -6.51 -11.14 0.38
CA LEU A 116 -7.92 -11.53 0.54
C LEU A 116 -8.70 -10.59 1.49
N TYR A 117 -8.01 -9.77 2.28
CA TYR A 117 -8.63 -8.92 3.30
C TYR A 117 -9.39 -7.72 2.72
N LEU A 118 -8.75 -6.92 1.83
CA LEU A 118 -9.19 -5.56 1.50
C LEU A 118 -10.68 -5.43 1.15
N PRO A 119 -11.22 -6.13 0.14
CA PRO A 119 -12.63 -5.95 -0.22
C PRO A 119 -13.58 -6.50 0.85
N ARG A 120 -13.14 -7.50 1.61
CA ARG A 120 -13.99 -8.19 2.60
C ARG A 120 -14.02 -7.49 3.96
N GLY A 121 -12.88 -6.95 4.41
CA GLY A 121 -12.78 -6.21 5.66
C GLY A 121 -13.57 -4.90 5.62
N THR A 122 -13.40 -4.13 4.54
CA THR A 122 -14.16 -2.88 4.34
C THR A 122 -15.65 -3.12 4.23
N ALA A 123 -16.08 -4.16 3.51
CA ALA A 123 -17.49 -4.54 3.42
C ALA A 123 -18.07 -4.92 4.79
N ALA A 124 -17.32 -5.65 5.62
CA ALA A 124 -17.76 -6.00 6.98
C ALA A 124 -18.03 -4.76 7.85
N ILE A 125 -17.18 -3.74 7.76
CA ILE A 125 -17.35 -2.48 8.48
C ILE A 125 -18.58 -1.72 7.97
N VAL A 126 -18.70 -1.58 6.64
CA VAL A 126 -19.83 -0.85 6.02
C VAL A 126 -21.19 -1.47 6.39
N GLU A 127 -21.25 -2.80 6.47
CA GLU A 127 -22.48 -3.52 6.84
C GLU A 127 -22.77 -3.44 8.35
N ALA A 128 -21.74 -3.39 9.19
CA ALA A 128 -21.90 -3.34 10.66
C ALA A 128 -22.36 -1.97 11.17
N PHE A 129 -22.07 -0.88 10.42
CA PHE A 129 -22.36 0.48 10.87
C PHE A 129 -23.48 1.14 10.07
N ARG A 130 -24.27 2.02 10.73
CA ARG A 130 -25.26 2.86 10.08
C ARG A 130 -24.59 3.84 9.11
N PRO A 131 -25.27 4.28 8.04
CA PRO A 131 -24.70 5.17 7.00
C PRO A 131 -23.96 6.38 7.57
N GLU A 132 -24.50 7.00 8.62
CA GLU A 132 -23.96 8.23 9.23
C GLU A 132 -22.65 7.98 10.01
N GLN A 133 -22.38 6.74 10.38
CA GLN A 133 -21.21 6.33 11.18
C GLN A 133 -20.10 5.68 10.33
N ARG A 134 -20.40 5.30 9.09
CA ARG A 134 -19.47 4.53 8.21
C ARG A 134 -18.17 5.25 7.95
N ALA A 135 -18.24 6.53 7.60
CA ALA A 135 -17.04 7.33 7.31
C ALA A 135 -16.10 7.39 8.52
N ARG A 136 -16.67 7.60 9.72
CA ARG A 136 -15.89 7.60 10.97
C ARG A 136 -15.28 6.23 11.28
N ALA A 137 -16.03 5.15 11.09
CA ALA A 137 -15.54 3.79 11.31
C ALA A 137 -14.42 3.42 10.35
N LEU A 138 -14.54 3.76 9.06
CA LEU A 138 -13.49 3.56 8.06
C LEU A 138 -12.26 4.44 8.35
N GLY A 139 -12.44 5.67 8.80
CA GLY A 139 -11.31 6.52 9.24
C GLY A 139 -10.51 5.90 10.39
N TRP A 140 -11.18 5.34 11.40
CA TRP A 140 -10.51 4.58 12.46
C TRP A 140 -9.79 3.33 11.93
N HIS A 141 -10.42 2.62 11.00
CA HIS A 141 -9.83 1.45 10.38
C HIS A 141 -8.53 1.77 9.62
N GLU A 142 -8.48 2.90 8.89
CA GLU A 142 -7.28 3.31 8.13
C GLU A 142 -6.06 3.60 9.02
N LEU A 143 -6.25 3.98 10.27
CA LEU A 143 -5.15 4.15 11.23
C LEU A 143 -4.38 2.84 11.46
N ALA A 144 -5.03 1.69 11.31
CA ALA A 144 -4.40 0.38 11.45
C ALA A 144 -3.27 0.17 10.42
N ALA A 145 -3.44 0.68 9.20
CA ALA A 145 -2.43 0.58 8.15
C ALA A 145 -1.14 1.28 8.54
N SER A 146 -1.24 2.54 8.96
CA SER A 146 -0.09 3.33 9.39
C SER A 146 0.57 2.74 10.64
N ALA A 147 -0.24 2.29 11.61
CA ALA A 147 0.25 1.65 12.82
C ALA A 147 1.04 0.37 12.50
N GLY A 148 0.54 -0.48 11.59
CA GLY A 148 1.22 -1.72 11.19
C GLY A 148 2.54 -1.47 10.45
N LEU A 149 2.53 -0.51 9.51
CA LEU A 149 3.72 -0.13 8.74
C LEU A 149 4.81 0.52 9.59
N MET A 150 4.46 1.12 10.71
CA MET A 150 5.42 1.69 11.68
C MET A 150 5.86 0.64 12.69
N ALA A 151 4.94 -0.09 13.29
CA ALA A 151 5.21 -0.98 14.42
C ALA A 151 6.13 -2.16 14.05
N ALA A 152 5.92 -2.80 12.89
CA ALA A 152 6.71 -3.95 12.49
C ALA A 152 8.20 -3.64 12.26
N PRO A 153 8.59 -2.56 11.53
CA PRO A 153 9.98 -2.18 11.41
C PRO A 153 10.62 -1.76 12.74
N LEU A 154 9.89 -1.05 13.62
CA LEU A 154 10.39 -0.70 14.94
C LEU A 154 10.60 -1.92 15.83
N PHE A 155 9.66 -2.88 15.79
CA PHE A 155 9.81 -4.16 16.48
C PHE A 155 11.03 -4.93 15.95
N MET A 156 11.21 -5.02 14.63
CA MET A 156 12.36 -5.66 14.02
C MET A 156 13.65 -4.99 14.48
N GLY A 157 13.73 -3.66 14.41
CA GLY A 157 14.91 -2.91 14.84
C GLY A 157 15.27 -3.15 16.31
N GLY A 158 14.27 -3.16 17.20
CA GLY A 158 14.47 -3.47 18.62
C GLY A 158 14.90 -4.92 18.86
N MET A 159 14.26 -5.87 18.17
CA MET A 159 14.60 -7.30 18.31
C MET A 159 16.01 -7.62 17.81
N LEU A 160 16.47 -6.97 16.75
CA LEU A 160 17.82 -7.17 16.20
C LEU A 160 18.95 -6.75 17.17
N LEU A 161 18.64 -6.03 18.25
CA LEU A 161 19.60 -5.72 19.31
C LEU A 161 19.84 -6.89 20.28
N VAL A 162 18.87 -7.83 20.34
CA VAL A 162 18.87 -8.88 21.38
C VAL A 162 18.65 -10.29 20.81
N ALA A 163 18.22 -10.44 19.55
CA ALA A 163 17.89 -11.72 18.95
C ALA A 163 18.12 -11.72 17.43
N PRO A 164 18.31 -12.89 16.79
CA PRO A 164 18.35 -13.02 15.34
C PRO A 164 17.04 -12.60 14.69
N TRP A 165 17.11 -12.09 13.46
CA TRP A 165 15.92 -11.66 12.66
C TRP A 165 14.86 -12.75 12.52
N ARG A 166 15.26 -14.01 12.45
CA ARG A 166 14.33 -15.16 12.38
C ARG A 166 13.40 -15.22 13.57
N VAL A 167 13.93 -15.00 14.77
CA VAL A 167 13.12 -14.97 16.01
C VAL A 167 12.13 -13.81 15.96
N ALA A 168 12.55 -12.64 15.49
CA ALA A 168 11.67 -11.48 15.34
C ALA A 168 10.50 -11.78 14.38
N VAL A 169 10.77 -12.38 13.21
CA VAL A 169 9.74 -12.77 12.23
C VAL A 169 8.79 -13.81 12.82
N MET A 170 9.30 -14.84 13.51
CA MET A 170 8.47 -15.87 14.15
C MET A 170 7.56 -15.30 15.24
N LEU A 171 8.10 -14.47 16.14
CA LEU A 171 7.32 -13.83 17.19
C LEU A 171 6.24 -12.90 16.60
N TRP A 172 6.59 -12.11 15.56
CA TRP A 172 5.61 -11.26 14.89
C TRP A 172 4.50 -12.06 14.23
N SER A 173 4.79 -13.26 13.74
CA SER A 173 3.81 -14.14 13.11
C SER A 173 2.70 -14.60 14.10
N LEU A 174 2.97 -14.60 15.41
CA LEU A 174 1.96 -14.86 16.43
C LEU A 174 0.84 -13.81 16.42
N VAL A 175 1.15 -12.57 16.04
CA VAL A 175 0.15 -11.50 15.88
C VAL A 175 -0.89 -11.89 14.83
N GLY A 176 -0.44 -12.49 13.71
CA GLY A 176 -1.34 -12.96 12.65
C GLY A 176 -2.21 -14.14 13.08
N LEU A 177 -1.67 -15.09 13.85
CA LEU A 177 -2.45 -16.18 14.42
C LEU A 177 -3.49 -15.67 15.43
N GLY A 178 -3.09 -14.73 16.29
CA GLY A 178 -4.02 -14.03 17.19
C GLY A 178 -5.10 -13.27 16.44
N THR A 179 -4.71 -12.59 15.36
CA THR A 179 -5.65 -11.91 14.44
C THR A 179 -6.66 -12.88 13.86
N ALA A 180 -6.22 -14.04 13.38
CA ALA A 180 -7.11 -15.07 12.84
C ALA A 180 -8.17 -15.52 13.85
N LEU A 181 -7.78 -15.73 15.11
CA LEU A 181 -8.70 -16.09 16.21
C LEU A 181 -9.72 -14.98 16.46
N VAL A 182 -9.28 -13.71 16.55
CA VAL A 182 -10.16 -12.55 16.77
C VAL A 182 -11.14 -12.38 15.60
N VAL A 183 -10.67 -12.51 14.37
CA VAL A 183 -11.51 -12.45 13.16
C VAL A 183 -12.53 -13.59 13.16
N TRP A 184 -12.08 -14.81 13.47
CA TRP A 184 -12.97 -15.98 13.54
C TRP A 184 -14.11 -15.77 14.54
N ARG A 185 -13.81 -15.12 15.66
CA ARG A 185 -14.79 -14.89 16.73
C ARG A 185 -15.76 -13.74 16.46
N TRP A 186 -15.32 -12.66 15.78
CA TRP A 186 -16.04 -11.41 15.73
C TRP A 186 -16.48 -10.94 14.33
N VAL A 187 -15.89 -11.46 13.23
CA VAL A 187 -16.32 -11.10 11.89
C VAL A 187 -17.50 -11.98 11.45
N PRO A 188 -18.59 -11.39 10.93
CA PRO A 188 -19.73 -12.15 10.43
C PRO A 188 -19.35 -13.13 9.33
N ASP A 189 -19.91 -14.35 9.41
CA ASP A 189 -19.73 -15.35 8.37
C ASP A 189 -20.72 -15.10 7.23
N ALA A 190 -20.32 -14.25 6.32
CA ALA A 190 -21.11 -13.87 5.14
C ALA A 190 -20.34 -14.19 3.86
N VAL A 191 -20.97 -14.84 2.93
CA VAL A 191 -20.44 -15.01 1.58
C VAL A 191 -20.83 -13.76 0.78
N ALA A 192 -19.84 -13.02 0.28
CA ALA A 192 -20.13 -11.91 -0.62
C ALA A 192 -20.81 -12.47 -1.88
N PRO A 193 -21.88 -11.83 -2.38
CA PRO A 193 -22.40 -12.19 -3.69
C PRO A 193 -21.23 -12.09 -4.68
N ALA A 194 -21.00 -13.17 -5.42
CA ALA A 194 -20.01 -13.15 -6.48
C ALA A 194 -20.35 -11.98 -7.41
N GLY A 195 -19.47 -10.98 -7.45
CA GLY A 195 -19.68 -9.82 -8.31
C GLY A 195 -19.95 -10.33 -9.72
N ARG A 196 -21.09 -10.00 -10.28
CA ARG A 196 -21.38 -10.31 -11.68
C ARG A 196 -20.36 -9.53 -12.50
N GLY A 197 -19.25 -10.18 -12.82
CA GLY A 197 -18.26 -9.71 -13.76
C GLY A 197 -18.91 -9.54 -15.13
N GLY A 198 -19.67 -8.48 -15.31
CA GLY A 198 -20.15 -8.13 -16.63
C GLY A 198 -18.95 -7.76 -17.48
N GLY A 199 -18.63 -8.59 -18.48
CA GLY A 199 -17.54 -8.43 -19.45
C GLY A 199 -17.70 -7.23 -20.39
N ALA A 200 -17.96 -6.03 -19.84
CA ALA A 200 -17.80 -4.83 -20.62
C ALA A 200 -16.29 -4.63 -20.83
N ARG A 201 -15.85 -4.63 -22.08
CA ARG A 201 -14.49 -4.21 -22.48
C ARG A 201 -14.23 -2.88 -21.80
N LEU A 202 -13.40 -2.89 -20.75
CA LEU A 202 -12.85 -1.67 -20.17
C LEU A 202 -11.99 -1.05 -21.28
N ALA A 203 -12.52 -0.05 -21.96
CA ALA A 203 -11.73 0.75 -22.86
C ALA A 203 -10.60 1.36 -22.02
N LEU A 204 -9.34 1.13 -22.40
CA LEU A 204 -8.19 1.83 -21.87
C LEU A 204 -8.31 3.30 -22.33
N ASP A 205 -9.15 4.06 -21.64
CA ASP A 205 -9.30 5.49 -21.83
C ASP A 205 -8.02 6.17 -21.31
N ALA A 206 -7.55 7.20 -21.99
CA ALA A 206 -6.41 8.00 -21.59
C ALA A 206 -6.51 8.52 -20.13
N ARG A 207 -7.73 8.76 -19.64
CA ARG A 207 -7.98 9.12 -18.22
C ARG A 207 -7.65 7.98 -17.26
N VAL A 208 -7.95 6.74 -17.63
CA VAL A 208 -7.62 5.55 -16.81
C VAL A 208 -6.11 5.40 -16.72
N LEU A 209 -5.40 5.53 -17.85
CA LEU A 209 -3.93 5.48 -17.88
C LEU A 209 -3.32 6.63 -17.09
N ALA A 210 -3.82 7.85 -17.25
CA ALA A 210 -3.37 9.02 -16.50
C ALA A 210 -3.48 8.82 -14.98
N LEU A 211 -4.63 8.34 -14.52
CA LEU A 211 -4.86 8.04 -13.10
C LEU A 211 -4.01 6.86 -12.61
N ALA A 212 -3.78 5.85 -13.44
CA ALA A 212 -2.87 4.76 -13.09
C ALA A 212 -1.41 5.25 -12.92
N CYS A 213 -0.95 6.15 -13.77
CA CYS A 213 0.38 6.80 -13.64
C CYS A 213 0.46 7.64 -12.34
N MET A 214 -0.56 8.45 -12.05
CA MET A 214 -0.62 9.25 -10.83
C MET A 214 -0.61 8.37 -9.57
N GLY A 215 -1.46 7.35 -9.51
CA GLY A 215 -1.51 6.41 -8.39
C GLY A 215 -0.21 5.63 -8.24
N GLY A 216 0.35 5.15 -9.36
CA GLY A 216 1.63 4.45 -9.41
C GLY A 216 2.78 5.28 -8.86
N ALA A 217 2.82 6.57 -9.17
CA ALA A 217 3.79 7.51 -8.62
C ALA A 217 3.73 7.63 -7.09
N CYS A 218 2.53 7.76 -6.53
CA CYS A 218 2.36 7.77 -5.07
C CYS A 218 2.77 6.43 -4.44
N PHE A 219 2.35 5.31 -5.02
CA PHE A 219 2.65 3.98 -4.49
C PHE A 219 4.11 3.58 -4.64
N ALA A 220 4.82 4.11 -5.65
CA ALA A 220 6.26 3.94 -5.81
C ALA A 220 7.02 4.48 -4.59
N VAL A 221 6.58 5.61 -4.03
CA VAL A 221 7.16 6.16 -2.79
C VAL A 221 6.62 5.46 -1.57
N ILE A 222 5.28 5.42 -1.39
CA ILE A 222 4.64 4.92 -0.17
C ILE A 222 4.94 3.44 0.10
N SER A 223 5.04 2.63 -0.94
CA SER A 223 5.28 1.19 -0.80
C SER A 223 6.59 0.76 -1.44
N GLY A 224 6.81 1.06 -2.71
CA GLY A 224 7.98 0.60 -3.45
C GLY A 224 9.30 1.02 -2.82
N PHE A 225 9.49 2.31 -2.57
CA PHE A 225 10.72 2.82 -1.93
C PHE A 225 10.86 2.33 -0.49
N PHE A 226 9.78 2.38 0.30
CA PHE A 226 9.85 1.99 1.71
C PHE A 226 10.16 0.51 1.92
N THR A 227 9.81 -0.38 0.98
CA THR A 227 10.21 -1.79 1.07
C THR A 227 11.71 -1.98 0.85
N MET A 228 12.33 -1.09 0.07
CA MET A 228 13.76 -1.12 -0.20
C MET A 228 14.57 -0.22 0.74
N LEU A 229 13.93 0.69 1.47
CA LEU A 229 14.61 1.69 2.31
C LEU A 229 15.58 1.07 3.32
N PRO A 230 15.23 0.02 4.10
CA PRO A 230 16.18 -0.62 5.00
C PRO A 230 17.40 -1.17 4.25
N THR A 231 17.20 -1.82 3.12
CA THR A 231 18.29 -2.37 2.29
C THR A 231 19.14 -1.24 1.69
N ILE A 232 18.51 -0.18 1.19
CA ILE A 232 19.23 0.97 0.62
C ILE A 232 20.15 1.62 1.64
N VAL A 233 19.68 1.88 2.87
CA VAL A 233 20.53 2.54 3.89
C VAL A 233 21.57 1.59 4.48
N ALA A 234 21.29 0.30 4.59
CA ALA A 234 22.26 -0.69 5.04
C ALA A 234 23.38 -0.91 4.01
N THR A 235 23.02 -1.14 2.74
CA THR A 235 23.99 -1.40 1.67
C THR A 235 24.70 -0.13 1.24
N GLY A 236 23.99 1.00 1.14
CA GLY A 236 24.53 2.24 0.60
C GLY A 236 25.38 3.03 1.58
N TRP A 237 25.08 2.98 2.86
CA TRP A 237 25.76 3.79 3.89
C TRP A 237 26.23 2.98 5.10
N GLY A 238 26.18 1.65 5.05
CA GLY A 238 26.67 0.79 6.11
C GLY A 238 25.87 0.86 7.42
N ALA A 239 24.59 1.27 7.35
CA ALA A 239 23.74 1.26 8.54
C ALA A 239 23.57 -0.17 9.05
N THR A 240 23.62 -0.37 10.36
CA THR A 240 23.33 -1.70 10.93
C THR A 240 21.92 -2.12 10.60
N PRO A 241 21.64 -3.43 10.47
CA PRO A 241 20.29 -3.91 10.21
C PRO A 241 19.24 -3.38 11.20
N ALA A 242 19.61 -3.26 12.48
CA ALA A 242 18.73 -2.70 13.51
C ALA A 242 18.41 -1.21 13.29
N ALA A 243 19.45 -0.41 12.95
CA ALA A 243 19.27 1.01 12.64
C ALA A 243 18.43 1.21 11.37
N ALA A 244 18.69 0.42 10.32
CA ALA A 244 17.98 0.50 9.06
C ALA A 244 16.49 0.16 9.21
N ALA A 245 16.15 -0.89 9.96
CA ALA A 245 14.78 -1.26 10.27
C ALA A 245 14.06 -0.16 11.09
N SER A 246 14.70 0.31 12.19
CA SER A 246 14.16 1.38 13.03
C SER A 246 13.93 2.67 12.25
N PHE A 247 14.87 3.04 11.37
CA PHE A 247 14.77 4.22 10.52
C PHE A 247 13.53 4.18 9.60
N ALA A 248 13.28 3.04 8.96
CA ALA A 248 12.09 2.86 8.12
C ALA A 248 10.79 3.00 8.94
N GLY A 249 10.77 2.50 10.17
CA GLY A 249 9.61 2.63 11.07
C GLY A 249 9.34 4.09 11.47
N TRP A 250 10.34 4.81 11.94
CA TRP A 250 10.19 6.19 12.39
C TRP A 250 9.81 7.15 11.26
N THR A 251 10.48 7.05 10.11
CA THR A 251 10.19 7.92 8.97
C THR A 251 8.78 7.69 8.42
N ARG A 252 8.24 6.47 8.57
CA ARG A 252 6.90 6.13 8.15
C ARG A 252 5.78 6.84 8.93
N ALA A 253 6.02 7.18 10.20
CA ALA A 253 5.04 7.86 11.05
C ALA A 253 4.58 9.21 10.48
N SER A 254 5.44 9.91 9.73
CA SER A 254 5.13 11.21 9.12
C SER A 254 3.98 11.16 8.09
N GLY A 255 3.73 9.99 7.49
CA GLY A 255 2.68 9.81 6.48
C GLY A 255 1.26 10.10 6.98
N LEU A 256 1.01 9.94 8.30
CA LEU A 256 -0.29 10.29 8.90
C LEU A 256 -0.64 11.78 8.71
N GLY A 257 0.32 12.66 8.97
CA GLY A 257 0.15 14.10 8.73
C GLY A 257 -0.08 14.44 7.26
N GLY A 258 0.59 13.70 6.36
CA GLY A 258 0.44 13.87 4.92
C GLY A 258 -0.96 13.58 4.40
N ALA A 259 -1.58 12.49 4.86
CA ALA A 259 -2.93 12.12 4.45
C ALA A 259 -3.96 13.20 4.84
N LEU A 260 -3.85 13.76 6.06
CA LEU A 260 -4.72 14.85 6.51
C LEU A 260 -4.50 16.15 5.71
N ALA A 261 -3.23 16.54 5.53
CA ALA A 261 -2.86 17.70 4.74
C ALA A 261 -3.31 17.58 3.28
N GLY A 262 -3.22 16.37 2.71
CA GLY A 262 -3.63 16.07 1.35
C GLY A 262 -5.11 16.30 1.09
N GLY A 263 -5.97 15.84 1.98
CA GLY A 263 -7.41 16.10 1.90
C GLY A 263 -7.74 17.58 2.01
N TRP A 264 -7.19 18.24 3.01
CA TRP A 264 -7.40 19.68 3.24
C TRP A 264 -6.94 20.54 2.05
N LEU A 265 -5.75 20.27 1.50
CA LEU A 265 -5.22 21.00 0.36
C LEU A 265 -6.04 20.75 -0.91
N ALA A 266 -6.43 19.47 -1.13
CA ALA A 266 -7.24 19.10 -2.27
C ALA A 266 -8.64 19.74 -2.27
N ASP A 267 -9.22 20.00 -1.09
CA ASP A 267 -10.49 20.70 -0.96
C ASP A 267 -10.37 22.20 -1.19
N ARG A 268 -9.23 22.81 -0.81
CA ARG A 268 -9.01 24.28 -0.95
C ARG A 268 -8.44 24.71 -2.30
N ALA A 269 -7.39 24.03 -2.76
CA ALA A 269 -6.68 24.38 -3.98
C ALA A 269 -7.22 23.66 -5.23
N GLY A 270 -8.09 22.65 -5.03
CA GLY A 270 -8.56 21.74 -6.08
C GLY A 270 -7.67 20.51 -6.22
N ARG A 271 -8.24 19.42 -6.77
CA ARG A 271 -7.59 18.09 -6.85
C ARG A 271 -6.30 18.12 -7.67
N VAL A 272 -6.38 18.65 -8.89
CA VAL A 272 -5.26 18.64 -9.85
C VAL A 272 -4.11 19.57 -9.43
N PRO A 273 -4.32 20.82 -9.02
CA PRO A 273 -3.24 21.67 -8.50
C PRO A 273 -2.56 21.08 -7.26
N SER A 274 -3.35 20.48 -6.34
CA SER A 274 -2.81 19.76 -5.19
C SER A 274 -1.87 18.63 -5.59
N LEU A 275 -2.27 17.80 -6.56
CA LEU A 275 -1.44 16.71 -7.07
C LEU A 275 -0.12 17.21 -7.65
N VAL A 276 -0.16 18.28 -8.45
CA VAL A 276 1.06 18.91 -8.97
C VAL A 276 1.98 19.34 -7.84
N GLY A 277 1.45 20.04 -6.83
CA GLY A 277 2.21 20.48 -5.66
C GLY A 277 2.87 19.31 -4.91
N TRP A 278 2.13 18.22 -4.70
CA TRP A 278 2.66 17.02 -4.03
C TRP A 278 3.74 16.33 -4.85
N TYR A 279 3.58 16.16 -6.18
CA TYR A 279 4.64 15.58 -7.01
C TYR A 279 5.89 16.45 -7.08
N LEU A 280 5.75 17.77 -7.11
CA LEU A 280 6.89 18.69 -7.05
C LEU A 280 7.60 18.59 -5.68
N ALA A 281 6.85 18.47 -4.58
CA ALA A 281 7.43 18.27 -3.25
C ALA A 281 8.17 16.92 -3.16
N ILE A 282 7.62 15.82 -3.71
CA ILE A 282 8.30 14.53 -3.80
C ILE A 282 9.58 14.69 -4.63
N LEU A 283 9.51 15.33 -5.80
CA LEU A 283 10.65 15.52 -6.67
C LEU A 283 11.77 16.30 -5.97
N ALA A 284 11.43 17.41 -5.32
CA ALA A 284 12.39 18.22 -4.58
C ALA A 284 13.04 17.43 -3.43
N ALA A 285 12.26 16.65 -2.68
CA ALA A 285 12.78 15.82 -1.61
C ALA A 285 13.70 14.72 -2.13
N VAL A 286 13.32 14.01 -3.20
CA VAL A 286 14.15 12.96 -3.81
C VAL A 286 15.45 13.54 -4.38
N VAL A 287 15.39 14.67 -5.09
CA VAL A 287 16.60 15.36 -5.59
C VAL A 287 17.49 15.82 -4.45
N GLY A 288 16.90 16.36 -3.37
CA GLY A 288 17.65 16.71 -2.17
C GLY A 288 18.39 15.52 -1.54
N LEU A 289 17.77 14.34 -1.55
CA LEU A 289 18.40 13.11 -1.05
C LEU A 289 19.64 12.67 -1.86
N TRP A 290 19.79 13.10 -3.11
CA TRP A 290 21.01 12.77 -3.90
C TRP A 290 22.29 13.35 -3.29
N PHE A 291 22.17 14.48 -2.60
CA PHE A 291 23.28 15.26 -2.06
C PHE A 291 23.53 15.01 -0.58
N LEU A 292 22.69 14.18 0.06
CA LEU A 292 22.80 13.90 1.49
C LEU A 292 23.34 12.49 1.75
N ASP A 293 24.12 12.38 2.80
CA ASP A 293 24.46 11.11 3.41
C ASP A 293 23.43 10.73 4.47
N TYR A 294 23.38 9.44 4.79
CA TYR A 294 22.50 8.91 5.82
C TYR A 294 22.72 9.61 7.17
N GLY A 295 21.66 10.21 7.70
CA GLY A 295 21.70 10.99 8.93
C GLY A 295 20.40 11.77 9.14
N ALA A 296 20.43 12.75 10.04
CA ALA A 296 19.23 13.51 10.42
C ALA A 296 18.61 14.29 9.25
N ALA A 297 19.41 14.96 8.40
CA ALA A 297 18.91 15.69 7.24
C ALA A 297 18.29 14.75 6.22
N PHE A 298 18.90 13.58 5.97
CA PHE A 298 18.33 12.53 5.13
C PHE A 298 16.97 12.06 5.67
N ALA A 299 16.88 11.83 7.01
CA ALA A 299 15.63 11.44 7.65
C ALA A 299 14.52 12.48 7.44
N VAL A 300 14.83 13.77 7.60
CA VAL A 300 13.87 14.85 7.39
C VAL A 300 13.35 14.85 5.94
N LEU A 301 14.21 14.70 4.94
CA LEU A 301 13.77 14.63 3.55
C LEU A 301 12.93 13.39 3.24
N VAL A 302 13.27 12.22 3.82
CA VAL A 302 12.44 11.01 3.72
C VAL A 302 11.07 11.24 4.35
N MET A 303 10.99 11.93 5.49
CA MET A 303 9.71 12.28 6.12
C MET A 303 8.91 13.26 5.25
N VAL A 304 9.53 14.30 4.70
CA VAL A 304 8.89 15.24 3.77
C VAL A 304 8.33 14.52 2.54
N MET A 305 9.13 13.63 1.96
CA MET A 305 8.71 12.81 0.83
C MET A 305 7.53 11.91 1.20
N THR A 306 7.53 11.34 2.40
CA THR A 306 6.43 10.48 2.91
C THR A 306 5.15 11.28 3.11
N VAL A 307 5.24 12.47 3.70
CA VAL A 307 4.12 13.40 3.84
C VAL A 307 3.55 13.75 2.46
N ALA A 308 4.42 14.13 1.53
CA ALA A 308 4.00 14.52 0.18
C ALA A 308 3.36 13.36 -0.59
N ALA A 309 3.91 12.14 -0.51
CA ALA A 309 3.34 10.98 -1.18
C ALA A 309 1.99 10.56 -0.58
N SER A 310 1.83 10.61 0.75
CA SER A 310 0.57 10.32 1.42
C SER A 310 -0.50 11.38 1.11
N GLY A 311 -0.11 12.66 1.07
CA GLY A 311 -0.98 13.75 0.64
C GLY A 311 -1.42 13.63 -0.81
N GLY A 312 -0.48 13.29 -1.69
CA GLY A 312 -0.73 13.01 -3.11
C GLY A 312 -1.69 11.84 -3.30
N ALA A 313 -1.53 10.75 -2.54
CA ALA A 313 -2.43 9.60 -2.61
C ALA A 313 -3.86 9.97 -2.22
N THR A 314 -4.05 10.80 -1.17
CA THR A 314 -5.37 11.28 -0.77
C THR A 314 -6.02 12.12 -1.87
N ALA A 315 -5.28 13.08 -2.45
CA ALA A 315 -5.77 13.92 -3.55
C ALA A 315 -6.07 13.09 -4.81
N TYR A 316 -5.26 12.07 -5.09
CA TYR A 316 -5.46 11.12 -6.19
C TYR A 316 -6.76 10.32 -6.03
N TYR A 317 -7.04 9.75 -4.85
CA TYR A 317 -8.29 9.03 -4.61
C TYR A 317 -9.50 9.94 -4.74
N ALA A 318 -9.40 11.20 -4.27
CA ALA A 318 -10.46 12.19 -4.44
C ALA A 318 -10.70 12.51 -5.92
N LEU A 319 -9.63 12.75 -6.71
CA LEU A 319 -9.75 12.99 -8.15
C LEU A 319 -10.38 11.80 -8.87
N MET A 320 -9.97 10.59 -8.54
CA MET A 320 -10.52 9.36 -9.10
C MET A 320 -12.04 9.25 -8.80
N GLY A 321 -12.46 9.61 -7.58
CA GLY A 321 -13.86 9.68 -7.17
C GLY A 321 -14.67 10.69 -7.98
N ASP A 322 -14.07 11.86 -8.31
CA ASP A 322 -14.75 12.92 -9.06
C ASP A 322 -14.81 12.65 -10.58
N THR A 323 -13.93 11.78 -11.10
CA THR A 323 -13.77 11.55 -12.56
C THR A 323 -14.83 10.62 -13.14
N PHE A 324 -15.29 9.61 -12.37
CA PHE A 324 -16.18 8.56 -12.89
C PHE A 324 -17.56 8.59 -12.26
N ARG A 325 -18.57 8.21 -13.08
CA ARG A 325 -19.97 8.09 -12.61
C ARG A 325 -20.10 6.95 -11.58
N PRO A 326 -21.04 7.03 -10.62
CA PRO A 326 -21.21 5.99 -9.59
C PRO A 326 -21.32 4.56 -10.13
N ALA A 327 -22.00 4.37 -11.27
CA ALA A 327 -22.19 3.05 -11.90
C ALA A 327 -20.91 2.43 -12.49
N GLU A 328 -19.89 3.25 -12.80
CA GLU A 328 -18.64 2.84 -13.43
C GLU A 328 -17.50 2.71 -12.40
N ARG A 329 -17.63 3.38 -11.25
CA ARG A 329 -16.59 3.56 -10.25
C ARG A 329 -15.93 2.25 -9.84
N GLU A 330 -16.69 1.25 -9.43
CA GLU A 330 -16.12 0.02 -8.88
C GLU A 330 -15.19 -0.70 -9.87
N ARG A 331 -15.58 -0.76 -11.14
CA ARG A 331 -14.79 -1.43 -12.19
C ARG A 331 -13.54 -0.67 -12.54
N VAL A 332 -13.70 0.64 -12.75
CA VAL A 332 -12.57 1.50 -13.15
C VAL A 332 -11.58 1.66 -12.02
N PHE A 333 -12.05 1.79 -10.77
CA PHE A 333 -11.20 1.84 -9.58
C PHE A 333 -10.34 0.59 -9.43
N GLY A 334 -10.93 -0.59 -9.63
CA GLY A 334 -10.19 -1.86 -9.57
C GLY A 334 -9.06 -1.91 -10.60
N LEU A 335 -9.33 -1.51 -11.85
CA LEU A 335 -8.32 -1.49 -12.91
C LEU A 335 -7.21 -0.48 -12.62
N ILE A 336 -7.58 0.76 -12.26
CA ILE A 336 -6.63 1.82 -11.95
C ILE A 336 -5.76 1.42 -10.75
N ALA A 337 -6.38 0.92 -9.67
CA ALA A 337 -5.65 0.49 -8.48
C ALA A 337 -4.71 -0.68 -8.76
N ALA A 338 -5.11 -1.66 -9.56
CA ALA A 338 -4.26 -2.77 -9.95
C ALA A 338 -3.04 -2.31 -10.77
N THR A 339 -3.27 -1.45 -11.77
CA THR A 339 -2.19 -0.91 -12.62
C THR A 339 -1.25 0.00 -11.81
N ALA A 340 -1.79 0.87 -10.98
CA ALA A 340 -1.02 1.73 -10.08
C ALA A 340 -0.19 0.91 -9.09
N SER A 341 -0.77 -0.16 -8.53
CA SER A 341 -0.05 -1.07 -7.63
C SER A 341 1.06 -1.82 -8.36
N LEU A 342 0.83 -2.31 -9.58
CA LEU A 342 1.87 -2.97 -10.38
C LEU A 342 3.08 -2.04 -10.55
N ILE A 343 2.85 -0.80 -10.97
CA ILE A 343 3.91 0.20 -11.16
C ILE A 343 4.61 0.51 -9.83
N GLY A 344 3.84 0.86 -8.82
CA GLY A 344 4.39 1.40 -7.58
C GLY A 344 4.92 0.35 -6.62
N THR A 345 4.27 -0.81 -6.51
CA THR A 345 4.60 -1.78 -5.46
C THR A 345 5.33 -3.02 -5.96
N VAL A 346 5.28 -3.31 -7.26
CA VAL A 346 5.98 -4.45 -7.86
C VAL A 346 7.22 -3.99 -8.63
N VAL A 347 7.03 -3.12 -9.63
CA VAL A 347 8.13 -2.68 -10.50
C VAL A 347 9.16 -1.86 -9.73
N THR A 348 8.71 -0.94 -8.85
CA THR A 348 9.63 -0.04 -8.14
C THR A 348 10.66 -0.78 -7.26
N PRO A 349 10.31 -1.70 -6.33
CA PRO A 349 11.32 -2.36 -5.52
C PRO A 349 12.29 -3.20 -6.36
N VAL A 350 11.82 -3.83 -7.45
CA VAL A 350 12.70 -4.57 -8.37
C VAL A 350 13.70 -3.63 -9.03
N THR A 351 13.23 -2.49 -9.54
CA THR A 351 14.10 -1.48 -10.17
C THR A 351 15.10 -0.92 -9.17
N LEU A 352 14.66 -0.54 -7.95
CA LEU A 352 15.53 0.01 -6.92
C LEU A 352 16.58 -1.00 -6.46
N GLY A 353 16.21 -2.28 -6.32
CA GLY A 353 17.14 -3.36 -6.01
C GLY A 353 18.19 -3.53 -7.10
N LEU A 354 17.77 -3.58 -8.37
CA LEU A 354 18.65 -3.74 -9.52
C LEU A 354 19.67 -2.59 -9.64
N VAL A 355 19.23 -1.34 -9.52
CA VAL A 355 20.15 -0.20 -9.67
C VAL A 355 21.05 -0.04 -8.45
N LEU A 356 20.62 -0.44 -7.24
CA LEU A 356 21.45 -0.49 -6.05
C LEU A 356 22.60 -1.50 -6.20
N ASP A 357 22.28 -2.66 -6.78
CA ASP A 357 23.22 -3.77 -6.98
C ASP A 357 24.22 -3.49 -8.10
N ARG A 358 23.74 -2.91 -9.23
CA ARG A 358 24.54 -2.82 -10.46
C ARG A 358 25.24 -1.48 -10.70
N ILE A 359 24.77 -0.42 -10.07
CA ILE A 359 25.23 0.93 -10.37
C ILE A 359 25.92 1.58 -9.16
N SER A 360 25.20 1.93 -8.11
CA SER A 360 25.76 2.57 -6.92
C SER A 360 24.75 2.71 -5.78
N ALA A 361 25.24 3.02 -4.58
CA ALA A 361 24.43 3.31 -3.41
C ALA A 361 23.37 4.42 -3.61
N ARG A 362 23.68 5.43 -4.43
CA ARG A 362 22.76 6.55 -4.71
C ARG A 362 21.83 6.33 -5.91
N ALA A 363 22.12 5.32 -6.74
CA ALA A 363 21.31 5.03 -7.94
C ALA A 363 19.82 4.80 -7.65
N PRO A 364 19.40 4.15 -6.54
CA PRO A 364 17.99 4.03 -6.19
C PRO A 364 17.29 5.38 -6.01
N LEU A 365 17.96 6.38 -5.44
CA LEU A 365 17.39 7.72 -5.25
C LEU A 365 17.24 8.43 -6.59
N VAL A 366 18.24 8.28 -7.49
CA VAL A 366 18.15 8.81 -8.86
C VAL A 366 17.00 8.14 -9.62
N ALA A 367 16.91 6.81 -9.58
CA ALA A 367 15.82 6.07 -10.24
C ALA A 367 14.42 6.46 -9.69
N LEU A 368 14.33 6.73 -8.38
CA LEU A 368 13.08 7.13 -7.74
C LEU A 368 12.52 8.45 -8.27
N THR A 369 13.34 9.34 -8.86
CA THR A 369 12.85 10.57 -9.51
C THR A 369 11.90 10.29 -10.66
N GLY A 370 11.99 9.13 -11.28
CA GLY A 370 11.02 8.68 -12.27
C GLY A 370 9.58 8.64 -11.75
N ALA A 371 9.37 8.39 -10.44
CA ALA A 371 8.04 8.31 -9.85
C ALA A 371 7.30 9.67 -9.90
N PRO A 372 7.79 10.78 -9.31
CA PRO A 372 7.10 12.05 -9.39
C PRO A 372 6.99 12.59 -10.83
N LEU A 373 7.97 12.31 -11.71
CA LEU A 373 7.88 12.67 -13.12
C LEU A 373 6.76 11.91 -13.83
N LEU A 374 6.59 10.62 -13.56
CA LEU A 374 5.45 9.81 -14.03
C LEU A 374 4.13 10.39 -13.54
N GLY A 375 4.06 10.82 -12.27
CA GLY A 375 2.87 11.46 -11.69
C GLY A 375 2.53 12.77 -12.40
N LEU A 376 3.52 13.63 -12.67
CA LEU A 376 3.33 14.88 -13.42
C LEU A 376 2.92 14.61 -14.87
N ALA A 377 3.52 13.64 -15.54
CA ALA A 377 3.11 13.20 -16.89
C ALA A 377 1.65 12.70 -16.86
N GLY A 378 1.26 11.95 -15.85
CA GLY A 378 -0.14 11.55 -15.63
C GLY A 378 -1.08 12.75 -15.50
N VAL A 379 -0.68 13.80 -14.77
CA VAL A 379 -1.49 15.04 -14.67
C VAL A 379 -1.65 15.73 -16.02
N VAL A 380 -0.59 15.82 -16.81
CA VAL A 380 -0.64 16.41 -18.17
C VAL A 380 -1.59 15.60 -19.06
N LEU A 381 -1.44 14.28 -19.06
CA LEU A 381 -2.29 13.36 -19.83
C LEU A 381 -3.77 13.48 -19.41
N TYR A 382 -4.02 13.56 -18.11
CA TYR A 382 -5.38 13.73 -17.57
C TYR A 382 -6.03 15.04 -18.06
N ARG A 383 -5.30 16.15 -18.01
CA ARG A 383 -5.79 17.44 -18.52
C ARG A 383 -6.09 17.40 -20.01
N TRP A 384 -5.24 16.74 -20.79
CA TRP A 384 -5.44 16.57 -22.21
C TRP A 384 -6.67 15.71 -22.52
N ALA A 385 -6.86 14.60 -21.80
CA ALA A 385 -7.97 13.67 -21.97
C ALA A 385 -9.30 14.19 -21.39
N SER A 386 -9.27 15.26 -20.58
CA SER A 386 -10.45 15.89 -19.96
C SER A 386 -10.55 17.36 -20.39
N PRO A 387 -10.88 17.65 -21.65
CA PRO A 387 -11.01 19.03 -22.13
C PRO A 387 -12.07 19.75 -21.29
N SER A 388 -11.75 20.97 -20.85
CA SER A 388 -12.57 21.78 -19.96
C SER A 388 -13.99 21.93 -20.50
N THR A 389 -14.99 21.73 -19.65
CA THR A 389 -16.43 21.95 -19.90
C THR A 389 -16.77 23.40 -20.31
N ASN A 390 -15.79 24.29 -20.37
CA ASN A 390 -15.95 25.69 -20.77
C ASN A 390 -16.29 25.91 -22.26
N SER A 391 -16.19 24.87 -23.12
CA SER A 391 -16.62 24.99 -24.53
C SER A 391 -18.12 24.75 -24.72
N ARG A 392 -18.80 24.08 -23.78
CA ARG A 392 -20.25 23.80 -23.91
C ARG A 392 -21.16 24.97 -23.51
N THR A 393 -20.69 25.87 -22.63
CA THR A 393 -21.49 27.04 -22.22
C THR A 393 -21.47 28.19 -23.22
N LYS A 394 -20.59 28.17 -24.23
CA LYS A 394 -20.61 29.17 -25.32
C LYS A 394 -21.52 28.80 -26.49
N SER A 395 -21.82 27.49 -26.68
CA SER A 395 -22.72 27.04 -27.73
C SER A 395 -24.19 27.29 -27.37
N ASP A 396 -24.57 27.20 -26.09
CA ASP A 396 -25.94 27.35 -25.65
C ASP A 396 -26.39 28.81 -25.46
N ARG A 397 -25.47 29.80 -25.56
CA ARG A 397 -25.79 31.23 -25.53
C ARG A 397 -26.02 31.87 -26.90
N ASN A 398 -25.80 31.11 -27.99
CA ASN A 398 -25.98 31.61 -29.35
C ASN A 398 -27.25 31.03 -30.01
N ILE A 399 -28.12 30.36 -29.26
CA ILE A 399 -29.46 29.89 -29.73
C ILE A 399 -30.46 30.40 -28.69
N GLY A 400 -30.74 31.68 -28.73
CA GLY A 400 -31.77 32.35 -27.96
C GLY A 400 -32.03 33.71 -28.56
#